data_011495c9837b758538bc87af568089d2
#
_entry.id   011495c9837b758538bc87af568089d2
#
_cell.length_a   1.000
_cell.length_b   1.000
_cell.length_c   1.000
_cell.angle_alpha   90.00
_cell.angle_beta   90.00
_cell.angle_gamma   90.00
#
_symmetry.space_group_name_H-M   'P 1'
#
loop_
_entity.id
_entity.type
_entity.pdbx_description
1 polymer ?
#
loop_
_entity_poly.entity_id
_entity_poly.type
_entity_poly.pdbx_seq_one_letter_code
_entity_poly.pdbx_strand_id
1 'polypeptide(L)'
;AYSDSLLEFARGRHMASRVDFIYELSPDDLPALFRLAHAFVYLPDAGIEASIVPVVEAMRAGVPMVLSDTQLNREAAGDAAAYVRPGAAGEVAAALENVLSDANFRREMKARERRRAELFSEYAVARRLIDIYSSL
;
A
#
# COMPACT_ATOMS: atom_id res chain seq x y z
N ALA A 1 -12.82 -0.78 -21.89
CA ALA A 1 -11.60 -1.03 -21.10
C ALA A 1 -11.94 -1.48 -19.68
N TYR A 2 -10.97 -2.03 -18.93
CA TYR A 2 -11.19 -2.46 -17.54
C TYR A 2 -11.66 -1.32 -16.64
N SER A 3 -11.07 -0.13 -16.81
CA SER A 3 -11.49 1.09 -16.12
C SER A 3 -12.96 1.47 -16.37
N ASP A 4 -13.47 1.25 -17.58
CA ASP A 4 -14.86 1.55 -17.90
C ASP A 4 -15.82 0.62 -17.15
N SER A 5 -15.46 -0.67 -17.04
CA SER A 5 -16.26 -1.63 -16.27
C SER A 5 -16.29 -1.31 -14.77
N LEU A 6 -15.18 -0.81 -14.21
CA LEU A 6 -15.13 -0.34 -12.82
C LEU A 6 -15.99 0.91 -12.61
N LEU A 7 -15.97 1.84 -13.55
CA LEU A 7 -16.80 3.05 -13.49
C LEU A 7 -18.30 2.70 -13.59
N GLU A 8 -18.67 1.78 -14.47
CA GLU A 8 -20.04 1.27 -14.55
C GLU A 8 -20.48 0.58 -13.26
N PHE A 9 -19.61 -0.23 -12.68
CA PHE A 9 -19.87 -0.87 -11.39
C PHE A 9 -20.10 0.17 -10.28
N ALA A 10 -19.28 1.22 -10.22
CA ALA A 10 -19.44 2.32 -9.27
C ALA A 10 -20.76 3.10 -9.50
N ARG A 11 -21.14 3.33 -10.76
CA ARG A 11 -22.41 3.97 -11.13
C ARG A 11 -23.60 3.13 -10.68
N GLY A 12 -23.58 1.83 -10.94
CA GLY A 12 -24.65 0.90 -10.53
C GLY A 12 -24.87 0.83 -9.02
N ARG A 13 -23.88 1.28 -8.23
CA ARG A 13 -23.94 1.36 -6.76
C ARG A 13 -24.09 2.79 -6.22
N HIS A 14 -24.36 3.76 -7.06
CA HIS A 14 -24.46 5.17 -6.70
C HIS A 14 -23.19 5.74 -6.04
N MET A 15 -22.03 5.18 -6.38
CA MET A 15 -20.73 5.55 -5.81
C MET A 15 -19.84 6.37 -6.77
N ALA A 16 -20.29 6.61 -7.99
CA ALA A 16 -19.48 7.23 -9.04
C ALA A 16 -18.95 8.62 -8.65
N SER A 17 -19.69 9.40 -7.86
CA SER A 17 -19.24 10.70 -7.36
C SER A 17 -18.22 10.64 -6.20
N ARG A 18 -17.88 9.43 -5.75
CA ARG A 18 -16.92 9.18 -4.67
C ARG A 18 -15.66 8.43 -5.14
N VAL A 19 -15.58 8.18 -6.43
CA VAL A 19 -14.47 7.44 -7.05
C VAL A 19 -13.87 8.28 -8.15
N ASP A 20 -12.61 8.64 -8.00
CA ASP A 20 -11.83 9.34 -9.00
C ASP A 20 -10.81 8.39 -9.62
N PHE A 21 -10.75 8.33 -10.95
CA PHE A 21 -9.78 7.57 -11.70
C PHE A 21 -8.68 8.51 -12.20
N ILE A 22 -7.47 8.33 -11.66
CA ILE A 22 -6.30 9.09 -12.07
C ILE A 22 -5.48 8.20 -12.99
N TYR A 23 -5.45 8.51 -14.29
CA TYR A 23 -4.75 7.72 -15.30
C TYR A 23 -3.30 8.15 -15.50
N GLU A 24 -3.04 9.42 -15.28
CA GLU A 24 -1.70 10.02 -15.41
C GLU A 24 -1.42 10.85 -14.16
N LEU A 25 -0.39 10.47 -13.45
CA LEU A 25 0.09 11.20 -12.28
C LEU A 25 1.59 11.43 -12.47
N SER A 26 2.01 12.68 -12.31
CA SER A 26 3.43 12.98 -12.30
C SER A 26 4.13 12.27 -11.13
N PRO A 27 5.33 11.72 -11.33
CA PRO A 27 6.12 11.18 -10.22
C PRO A 27 6.34 12.19 -9.08
N ASP A 28 6.38 13.48 -9.40
CA ASP A 28 6.56 14.55 -8.42
C ASP A 28 5.29 14.79 -7.57
N ASP A 29 4.10 14.47 -8.10
CA ASP A 29 2.82 14.62 -7.40
C ASP A 29 2.44 13.41 -6.54
N LEU A 30 2.99 12.24 -6.84
CA LEU A 30 2.68 11.01 -6.14
C LEU A 30 2.95 11.08 -4.62
N PRO A 31 4.07 11.65 -4.14
CA PRO A 31 4.31 11.82 -2.69
C PRO A 31 3.28 12.73 -2.01
N ALA A 32 2.76 13.73 -2.73
CA ALA A 32 1.70 14.60 -2.20
C ALA A 32 0.39 13.85 -2.06
N LEU A 33 0.04 13.01 -3.04
CA LEU A 33 -1.15 12.16 -2.99
C LEU A 33 -1.09 11.20 -1.80
N PHE A 34 0.04 10.53 -1.58
CA PHE A 34 0.22 9.68 -0.40
C PHE A 34 0.05 10.44 0.91
N ARG A 35 0.58 11.66 1.03
CA ARG A 35 0.43 12.47 2.26
C ARG A 35 -1.01 12.88 2.55
N LEU A 36 -1.84 13.01 1.52
CA LEU A 36 -3.26 13.34 1.65
C LEU A 36 -4.12 12.10 1.95
N ALA A 37 -3.62 10.91 1.67
CA ALA A 37 -4.36 9.68 1.86
C ALA A 37 -4.56 9.35 3.35
N HIS A 38 -5.75 8.90 3.70
CA HIS A 38 -6.07 8.38 5.03
C HIS A 38 -5.74 6.89 5.18
N ALA A 39 -5.77 6.17 4.07
CA ALA A 39 -5.35 4.77 3.96
C ALA A 39 -4.87 4.49 2.54
N PHE A 40 -3.95 3.55 2.41
CA PHE A 40 -3.48 3.00 1.15
C PHE A 40 -3.94 1.55 1.01
N VAL A 41 -4.55 1.21 -0.11
CA VAL A 41 -5.04 -0.15 -0.38
C VAL A 41 -4.30 -0.69 -1.60
N TYR A 42 -3.65 -1.85 -1.44
CA TYR A 42 -2.94 -2.51 -2.53
C TYR A 42 -3.19 -4.01 -2.49
N LEU A 43 -3.94 -4.51 -3.45
CA LEU A 43 -4.52 -5.85 -3.44
C LEU A 43 -4.17 -6.65 -4.71
N PRO A 44 -2.88 -6.85 -5.03
CA PRO A 44 -2.54 -7.75 -6.12
C PRO A 44 -3.01 -9.18 -5.81
N ASP A 45 -3.50 -9.88 -6.84
CA ASP A 45 -3.83 -11.29 -6.73
C ASP A 45 -2.58 -12.14 -6.59
N ALA A 46 -2.72 -13.30 -5.96
CA ALA A 46 -1.64 -14.28 -5.88
C ALA A 46 -1.26 -14.77 -7.29
N GLY A 47 0.01 -14.66 -7.65
CA GLY A 47 0.52 -15.08 -8.96
C GLY A 47 0.59 -13.99 -10.03
N ILE A 48 0.14 -12.78 -9.75
CA ILE A 48 0.40 -11.63 -10.60
C ILE A 48 1.76 -11.04 -10.22
N GLU A 49 2.57 -10.70 -11.22
CA GLU A 49 3.79 -9.91 -10.99
C GLU A 49 3.40 -8.54 -10.40
N ALA A 50 3.61 -8.40 -9.10
CA ALA A 50 3.34 -7.19 -8.37
C ALA A 50 4.64 -6.48 -8.02
N SER A 51 4.59 -5.18 -7.88
CA SER A 51 5.74 -4.37 -7.45
C SER A 51 5.63 -4.02 -5.97
N ILE A 52 6.73 -4.09 -5.23
CA ILE A 52 6.79 -3.59 -3.86
C ILE A 52 6.92 -2.06 -3.77
N VAL A 53 7.21 -1.39 -4.88
CA VAL A 53 7.47 0.06 -4.90
C VAL A 53 6.32 0.86 -4.30
N PRO A 54 5.04 0.64 -4.67
CA PRO A 54 3.94 1.39 -4.08
C PRO A 54 3.80 1.18 -2.56
N VAL A 55 4.13 -0.02 -2.08
CA VAL A 55 4.11 -0.36 -0.65
C VAL A 55 5.20 0.40 0.10
N VAL A 56 6.42 0.45 -0.46
CA VAL A 56 7.54 1.20 0.12
C VAL A 56 7.26 2.71 0.14
N GLU A 57 6.66 3.23 -0.91
CA GLU A 57 6.27 4.65 -0.99
C GLU A 57 5.21 5.01 0.04
N ALA A 58 4.18 4.18 0.21
CA ALA A 58 3.16 4.36 1.25
C ALA A 58 3.77 4.33 2.65
N MET A 59 4.67 3.38 2.95
CA MET A 59 5.40 3.32 4.22
C MET A 59 6.23 4.58 4.49
N ARG A 60 6.95 5.07 3.48
CA ARG A 60 7.74 6.31 3.58
C ARG A 60 6.86 7.53 3.86
N ALA A 61 5.67 7.56 3.29
CA ALA A 61 4.69 8.62 3.52
C ALA A 61 3.96 8.48 4.86
N GLY A 62 4.05 7.34 5.53
CA GLY A 62 3.37 7.05 6.78
C GLY A 62 1.85 6.94 6.60
N VAL A 63 1.42 6.32 5.51
CA VAL A 63 0.01 6.11 5.18
C VAL A 63 -0.41 4.71 5.60
N PRO A 64 -1.35 4.55 6.53
CA PRO A 64 -1.80 3.24 6.97
C PRO A 64 -2.22 2.34 5.81
N MET A 65 -1.74 1.10 5.79
CA MET A 65 -1.85 0.21 4.65
C MET A 65 -2.79 -0.97 4.91
N VAL A 66 -3.62 -1.27 3.90
CA VAL A 66 -4.37 -2.51 3.79
C VAL A 66 -3.86 -3.25 2.55
N LEU A 67 -3.25 -4.39 2.74
CA LEU A 67 -2.57 -5.16 1.69
C LEU A 67 -3.17 -6.56 1.55
N SER A 68 -3.18 -7.10 0.35
CA SER A 68 -3.46 -8.54 0.19
C SER A 68 -2.36 -9.37 0.85
N ASP A 69 -2.77 -10.47 1.48
CA ASP A 69 -1.87 -11.40 2.17
C ASP A 69 -1.13 -12.26 1.14
N THR A 70 -0.09 -11.70 0.57
CA THR A 70 0.83 -12.34 -0.35
C THR A 70 2.24 -12.36 0.23
N GLN A 71 3.06 -13.30 -0.20
CA GLN A 71 4.46 -13.37 0.22
C GLN A 71 5.18 -12.05 -0.05
N LEU A 72 4.98 -11.47 -1.23
CA LEU A 72 5.64 -10.23 -1.64
C LEU A 72 5.27 -9.05 -0.71
N ASN A 73 3.99 -8.88 -0.39
CA ASN A 73 3.53 -7.83 0.51
C ASN A 73 4.06 -8.05 1.94
N ARG A 74 4.11 -9.30 2.39
CA ARG A 74 4.69 -9.68 3.69
C ARG A 74 6.18 -9.38 3.76
N GLU A 75 6.92 -9.67 2.71
CA GLU A 75 8.35 -9.36 2.61
C GLU A 75 8.60 -7.85 2.58
N ALA A 76 7.75 -7.07 1.93
CA ALA A 76 7.88 -5.63 1.88
C ALA A 76 7.50 -4.98 3.23
N ALA A 77 6.27 -5.18 3.70
CA ALA A 77 5.71 -4.42 4.81
C ALA A 77 5.89 -5.10 6.19
N GLY A 78 6.15 -6.41 6.26
CA GLY A 78 6.31 -7.12 7.53
C GLY A 78 5.05 -7.04 8.39
N ASP A 79 5.16 -6.47 9.58
CA ASP A 79 4.06 -6.22 10.52
C ASP A 79 3.45 -4.81 10.41
N ALA A 80 3.83 -4.06 9.39
CA ALA A 80 3.45 -2.65 9.21
C ALA A 80 2.16 -2.45 8.39
N ALA A 81 1.38 -3.47 8.14
CA ALA A 81 0.14 -3.38 7.37
C ALA A 81 -0.97 -4.27 7.97
N ALA A 82 -2.21 -3.92 7.66
CA ALA A 82 -3.34 -4.83 7.82
C ALA A 82 -3.43 -5.74 6.59
N TYR A 83 -3.46 -7.05 6.81
CA TYR A 83 -3.49 -8.03 5.74
C TYR A 83 -4.88 -8.63 5.58
N VAL A 84 -5.29 -8.79 4.33
CA VAL A 84 -6.58 -9.36 3.93
C VAL A 84 -6.37 -10.45 2.89
N ARG A 85 -7.25 -11.42 2.83
CA ARG A 85 -7.20 -12.46 1.80
C ARG A 85 -7.46 -11.85 0.41
N PRO A 86 -6.71 -12.26 -0.63
CA PRO A 86 -7.01 -11.84 -1.99
C PRO A 86 -8.47 -12.11 -2.36
N GLY A 87 -9.14 -11.13 -2.96
CA GLY A 87 -10.54 -11.24 -3.37
C GLY A 87 -11.59 -11.11 -2.26
N ALA A 88 -11.19 -10.99 -0.98
CA ALA A 88 -12.10 -10.91 0.16
C ALA A 88 -12.57 -9.47 0.42
N ALA A 89 -13.48 -8.93 -0.39
CA ALA A 89 -13.95 -7.54 -0.29
C ALA A 89 -14.48 -7.17 1.11
N GLY A 90 -15.14 -8.12 1.81
CA GLY A 90 -15.62 -7.90 3.18
C GLY A 90 -14.49 -7.70 4.19
N GLU A 91 -13.37 -8.40 4.03
CA GLU A 91 -12.19 -8.20 4.88
C GLU A 91 -11.53 -6.85 4.61
N VAL A 92 -11.48 -6.43 3.34
CA VAL A 92 -10.97 -5.10 2.96
C VAL A 92 -11.79 -4.00 3.62
N ALA A 93 -13.12 -4.10 3.56
CA ALA A 93 -14.02 -3.14 4.18
C ALA A 93 -13.81 -3.08 5.71
N ALA A 94 -13.75 -4.22 6.39
CA ALA A 94 -13.51 -4.28 7.83
C ALA A 94 -12.13 -3.74 8.23
N ALA A 95 -11.08 -4.05 7.46
CA ALA A 95 -9.74 -3.53 7.70
C ALA A 95 -9.68 -2.01 7.51
N LEU A 96 -10.32 -1.48 6.47
CA LEU A 96 -10.43 -0.03 6.25
C LEU A 96 -11.21 0.65 7.37
N GLU A 97 -12.32 0.08 7.83
CA GLU A 97 -13.09 0.62 8.95
C GLU A 97 -12.23 0.72 10.20
N ASN A 98 -11.47 -0.32 10.54
CA ASN A 98 -10.52 -0.30 11.66
C ASN A 98 -9.46 0.81 11.50
N VAL A 99 -8.82 0.87 10.33
CA VAL A 99 -7.80 1.87 10.03
C VAL A 99 -8.37 3.29 10.15
N LEU A 100 -9.59 3.52 9.69
CA LEU A 100 -10.19 4.86 9.65
C LEU A 100 -10.79 5.29 10.99
N SER A 101 -11.32 4.36 11.81
CA SER A 101 -12.00 4.66 13.07
C SER A 101 -11.08 4.62 14.29
N ASP A 102 -10.07 3.75 14.33
CA ASP A 102 -9.19 3.58 15.49
C ASP A 102 -7.90 4.40 15.36
N ALA A 103 -7.85 5.52 16.09
CA ALA A 103 -6.68 6.41 16.10
C ALA A 103 -5.43 5.77 16.75
N ASN A 104 -5.61 4.86 17.73
CA ASN A 104 -4.51 4.17 18.37
C ASN A 104 -3.90 3.15 17.40
N PHE A 105 -4.75 2.38 16.75
CA PHE A 105 -4.35 1.41 15.71
C PHE A 105 -3.55 2.10 14.60
N ARG A 106 -4.04 3.23 14.08
CA ARG A 106 -3.31 4.02 13.07
C ARG A 106 -1.94 4.49 13.56
N ARG A 107 -1.85 4.97 14.80
CA ARG A 107 -0.59 5.46 15.37
C ARG A 107 0.44 4.34 15.51
N GLU A 108 0.02 3.17 15.96
CA GLU A 108 0.89 2.00 16.07
C GLU A 108 1.35 1.51 14.69
N MET A 109 0.45 1.45 13.73
CA MET A 109 0.77 1.08 12.35
C MET A 109 1.81 2.03 11.75
N LYS A 110 1.62 3.35 11.86
CA LYS A 110 2.59 4.36 11.40
C LYS A 110 3.96 4.23 12.06
N ALA A 111 4.01 3.86 13.33
CA ALA A 111 5.28 3.62 14.00
C ALA A 111 6.02 2.39 13.44
N ARG A 112 5.29 1.32 13.10
CA ARG A 112 5.85 0.14 12.42
C ARG A 112 6.30 0.45 10.99
N GLU A 113 5.50 1.20 10.25
CA GLU A 113 5.83 1.65 8.89
C GLU A 113 7.14 2.42 8.84
N ARG A 114 7.34 3.38 9.74
CA ARG A 114 8.58 4.15 9.81
C ARG A 114 9.80 3.26 10.03
N ARG A 115 9.73 2.35 11.01
CA ARG A 115 10.83 1.40 11.26
C ARG A 115 11.09 0.50 10.06
N ARG A 116 10.03 0.02 9.40
CA ARG A 116 10.15 -0.85 8.24
C ARG A 116 10.71 -0.13 7.03
N ALA A 117 10.31 1.12 6.78
CA ALA A 117 10.77 1.93 5.68
C ALA A 117 12.29 2.21 5.72
N GLU A 118 12.90 2.22 6.90
CA GLU A 118 14.35 2.40 7.06
C GLU A 118 15.16 1.30 6.34
N LEU A 119 14.63 0.08 6.25
CA LEU A 119 15.27 -1.03 5.55
C LEU A 119 15.38 -0.80 4.03
N PHE A 120 14.57 0.08 3.50
CA PHE A 120 14.52 0.45 2.07
C PHE A 120 15.15 1.82 1.82
N SER A 121 15.84 2.41 2.80
CA SER A 121 16.59 3.64 2.59
C SER A 121 17.75 3.42 1.61
N GLU A 122 18.12 4.44 0.88
CA GLU A 122 19.26 4.38 -0.05
C GLU A 122 20.54 3.90 0.65
N TYR A 123 20.76 4.37 1.88
CA TYR A 123 21.89 3.95 2.69
C TYR A 123 21.84 2.45 3.04
N ALA A 124 20.68 1.94 3.48
CA ALA A 124 20.51 0.54 3.84
C ALA A 124 20.71 -0.38 2.63
N VAL A 125 20.16 0.01 1.48
CA VAL A 125 20.31 -0.73 0.22
C VAL A 125 21.75 -0.71 -0.26
N ALA A 126 22.39 0.45 -0.29
CA ALA A 126 23.80 0.58 -0.69
C ALA A 126 24.72 -0.25 0.19
N ARG A 127 24.55 -0.20 1.52
CA ARG A 127 25.34 -1.00 2.47
C ARG A 127 25.17 -2.50 2.21
N ARG A 128 23.94 -2.97 2.02
CA ARG A 128 23.67 -4.38 1.74
C ARG A 128 24.30 -4.84 0.43
N LEU A 129 24.30 -4.01 -0.60
CA LEU A 129 25.00 -4.29 -1.86
C LEU A 129 26.51 -4.42 -1.65
N ILE A 130 27.13 -3.48 -0.90
CA ILE A 130 28.56 -3.53 -0.57
C ILE A 130 28.90 -4.83 0.17
N ASP A 131 28.11 -5.21 1.17
CA ASP A 131 28.31 -6.45 1.94
C ASP A 131 28.26 -7.70 1.03
N ILE A 132 27.31 -7.75 0.08
CA ILE A 132 27.21 -8.84 -0.89
C ILE A 132 28.46 -8.89 -1.79
N TYR A 133 28.85 -7.77 -2.40
CA TYR A 133 30.02 -7.71 -3.27
C TYR A 133 31.33 -8.00 -2.54
N SER A 134 31.43 -7.65 -1.27
CA SER A 134 32.62 -7.92 -0.47
C SER A 134 32.74 -9.38 -0.02
N SER A 135 31.63 -10.14 -0.12
CA SER A 135 31.60 -11.57 0.23
C SER A 135 31.87 -12.52 -0.96
N LEU A 136 31.98 -11.97 -2.17
CA LEU A 136 32.32 -12.70 -3.40
C LEU A 136 33.84 -12.85 -3.57
#